data_9eb8c1a07bc98711273c29c4f9829cfe
#
_entry.id   9eb8c1a07bc98711273c29c4f9829cfe
#
_cell.length_a   1.000
_cell.length_b   1.000
_cell.length_c   1.000
_cell.angle_alpha   90.00
_cell.angle_beta   90.00
_cell.angle_gamma   90.00
#
_symmetry.space_group_name_H-M   'P 1'
#
loop_
_entity.id
_entity.type
_entity.pdbx_description
1 polymer ?
#
loop_
_entity_poly.entity_id
_entity_poly.type
_entity_poly.pdbx_seq_one_letter_code
_entity_poly.pdbx_strand_id
1 'polypeptide(L)'
;MDIIIPKQNPFFDKFYRFPHFPNSYYYGIIFSENNYFQRGATIMKILFYDTKSYDKEFFEKLLPSYPGIEVKFIEANIHEETAALAHGYDAICAFVNADLGTPVIEELHRQGVKLILMRCAGYNNVDLETTAKRGIQVARVPGYSPEAVAEHAMALALTANRHTHKAYIKCRENNFALNGLMGVNFYQKTAGIIGTGKIGQAMAKICRGFGMKVIAYDLFPNKNLDFLEYVSLDELLSTSDLISLHCPMTPETEHLINSETIAKMKDGVILVNTSRGGLIKTDDLIAGIRDHKFFAVGLDVYEEESAYVYEDMSSSILPTSTIQRLLSFPNVTMTSHQGFFTVEALTNIAETTLENAKAFMVGAEMKNLVH
;
A
#
# COMPACT_ATOMS: atom_id res chain seq x y z
N MET A 1 -40.26 6.96 -15.37
CA MET A 1 -38.88 6.69 -15.83
C MET A 1 -38.19 6.06 -14.64
N ASP A 2 -38.32 4.73 -14.53
CA ASP A 2 -37.91 3.98 -13.33
C ASP A 2 -36.39 3.77 -13.35
N ILE A 3 -35.72 4.25 -12.30
CA ILE A 3 -34.30 4.06 -12.09
C ILE A 3 -34.09 2.60 -11.63
N ILE A 4 -33.53 1.78 -12.50
CA ILE A 4 -33.16 0.39 -12.20
C ILE A 4 -31.91 0.45 -11.30
N ILE A 5 -32.10 0.19 -10.01
CA ILE A 5 -31.01 -0.06 -9.06
C ILE A 5 -30.41 -1.42 -9.42
N PRO A 6 -29.09 -1.55 -9.63
CA PRO A 6 -28.47 -2.85 -9.83
C PRO A 6 -28.64 -3.71 -8.57
N LYS A 7 -29.21 -4.90 -8.74
CA LYS A 7 -29.33 -5.89 -7.66
C LYS A 7 -27.93 -6.24 -7.13
N GLN A 8 -27.77 -6.19 -5.82
CA GLN A 8 -26.62 -6.73 -5.08
C GLN A 8 -26.27 -8.13 -5.61
N ASN A 9 -25.00 -8.35 -5.87
CA ASN A 9 -24.52 -9.62 -6.43
C ASN A 9 -24.58 -10.72 -5.33
N PRO A 10 -25.48 -11.71 -5.42
CA PRO A 10 -25.67 -12.71 -4.37
C PRO A 10 -24.44 -13.65 -4.19
N PHE A 11 -23.40 -13.48 -5.00
CA PHE A 11 -22.18 -14.27 -4.90
C PHE A 11 -21.28 -13.81 -3.74
N PHE A 12 -21.31 -12.52 -3.38
CA PHE A 12 -20.51 -11.99 -2.28
C PHE A 12 -21.09 -12.39 -0.91
N ASP A 13 -22.38 -12.39 -0.73
CA ASP A 13 -23.02 -12.74 0.56
C ASP A 13 -22.85 -14.21 0.95
N LYS A 14 -22.48 -15.10 0.04
CA LYS A 14 -22.39 -16.54 0.27
C LYS A 14 -20.99 -17.02 0.64
N PHE A 15 -19.95 -16.29 0.33
CA PHE A 15 -18.57 -16.69 0.55
C PHE A 15 -17.87 -16.02 1.74
N TYR A 16 -18.44 -14.97 2.33
CA TYR A 16 -17.85 -14.25 3.47
C TYR A 16 -18.59 -14.44 4.80
N ARG A 17 -19.34 -15.55 4.96
CA ARG A 17 -19.69 -16.03 6.31
C ARG A 17 -18.51 -16.83 6.85
N PHE A 18 -17.55 -16.15 7.47
CA PHE A 18 -16.55 -16.82 8.29
C PHE A 18 -17.22 -17.43 9.53
N PRO A 19 -16.88 -18.70 9.90
CA PRO A 19 -17.32 -19.27 11.16
C PRO A 19 -16.62 -18.53 12.31
N HIS A 20 -17.43 -18.12 13.28
CA HIS A 20 -17.12 -17.57 14.58
C HIS A 20 -15.65 -17.54 15.01
N PHE A 21 -15.05 -16.32 15.06
CA PHE A 21 -13.99 -16.05 16.02
C PHE A 21 -14.60 -16.07 17.43
N PRO A 22 -13.91 -16.65 18.43
CA PRO A 22 -14.44 -16.68 19.78
C PRO A 22 -14.58 -15.27 20.34
N ASN A 23 -15.79 -14.95 20.78
CA ASN A 23 -16.13 -13.76 21.56
C ASN A 23 -15.29 -13.72 22.85
N SER A 24 -14.20 -12.97 22.86
CA SER A 24 -13.48 -12.69 24.10
C SER A 24 -12.92 -11.27 24.18
N TYR A 25 -13.66 -10.25 23.73
CA TYR A 25 -13.41 -8.84 24.12
C TYR A 25 -14.70 -7.97 24.00
N TYR A 26 -15.85 -8.53 24.39
CA TYR A 26 -16.99 -7.68 24.78
C TYR A 26 -17.06 -7.62 26.30
N TYR A 27 -16.19 -6.85 26.92
CA TYR A 27 -16.48 -6.35 28.25
C TYR A 27 -17.33 -5.09 28.10
N GLY A 28 -18.54 -5.22 28.60
CA GLY A 28 -19.57 -4.20 28.60
C GLY A 28 -19.09 -2.92 29.25
N ILE A 29 -19.04 -1.86 28.47
CA ILE A 29 -19.23 -0.52 28.97
C ILE A 29 -20.76 -0.30 28.91
N ILE A 30 -21.42 -0.46 30.03
CA ILE A 30 -22.77 0.04 30.24
C ILE A 30 -22.66 1.56 30.11
N PHE A 31 -23.00 2.07 28.92
CA PHE A 31 -23.21 3.50 28.78
C PHE A 31 -24.44 3.87 29.60
N SER A 32 -24.23 4.56 30.71
CA SER A 32 -25.31 5.33 31.32
C SER A 32 -25.76 6.36 30.28
N GLU A 33 -26.91 6.09 29.68
CA GLU A 33 -27.68 7.12 28.98
C GLU A 33 -27.99 8.21 30.01
N ASN A 34 -27.20 9.28 30.01
CA ASN A 34 -27.71 10.62 30.35
C ASN A 34 -26.58 11.67 30.26
N ASN A 35 -26.87 12.73 29.49
CA ASN A 35 -26.25 14.06 29.59
C ASN A 35 -25.06 14.44 28.70
N TYR A 36 -24.95 14.00 27.43
CA TYR A 36 -24.09 14.71 26.48
C TYR A 36 -24.83 15.39 25.30
N PHE A 37 -26.18 15.46 25.31
CA PHE A 37 -26.98 16.09 24.22
C PHE A 37 -27.48 17.49 24.58
N GLN A 38 -26.66 18.33 25.25
CA GLN A 38 -27.00 19.76 25.42
C GLN A 38 -25.79 20.68 25.39
N ARG A 39 -25.06 20.70 24.30
CA ARG A 39 -24.33 21.86 23.75
C ARG A 39 -24.15 21.52 22.28
N GLY A 40 -24.56 22.41 21.38
CA GLY A 40 -24.66 22.23 19.95
C GLY A 40 -23.58 21.27 19.42
N ALA A 41 -23.99 20.08 19.00
CA ALA A 41 -23.08 19.06 18.54
C ALA A 41 -22.21 19.65 17.41
N THR A 42 -20.92 19.81 17.65
CA THR A 42 -19.99 20.28 16.62
C THR A 42 -19.95 19.19 15.54
N ILE A 43 -20.50 19.49 14.39
CA ILE A 43 -20.43 18.60 13.23
C ILE A 43 -19.11 18.89 12.54
N MET A 44 -18.28 17.86 12.37
CA MET A 44 -17.05 17.93 11.59
C MET A 44 -17.34 17.47 10.16
N LYS A 45 -17.07 18.33 9.18
CA LYS A 45 -17.27 18.04 7.77
C LYS A 45 -15.96 17.69 7.11
N ILE A 46 -15.92 16.55 6.43
CA ILE A 46 -14.73 16.02 5.74
C ILE A 46 -15.05 15.92 4.24
N LEU A 47 -14.22 16.53 3.40
CA LEU A 47 -14.23 16.30 1.96
C LEU A 47 -13.24 15.18 1.61
N PHE A 48 -13.76 14.08 1.08
CA PHE A 48 -12.97 12.91 0.73
C PHE A 48 -12.69 12.94 -0.78
N TYR A 49 -11.42 13.21 -1.13
CA TYR A 49 -10.96 13.29 -2.51
C TYR A 49 -10.57 11.93 -3.08
N ASP A 50 -10.60 11.81 -4.41
CA ASP A 50 -10.21 10.61 -5.17
C ASP A 50 -10.89 9.34 -4.62
N THR A 51 -12.20 9.43 -4.41
CA THR A 51 -12.97 8.33 -3.84
C THR A 51 -13.12 7.20 -4.85
N LYS A 52 -12.62 6.04 -4.52
CA LYS A 52 -12.88 4.80 -5.24
C LYS A 52 -14.09 4.08 -4.62
N SER A 53 -14.73 3.18 -5.36
CA SER A 53 -15.92 2.45 -4.89
C SER A 53 -15.68 1.68 -3.59
N TYR A 54 -14.50 1.08 -3.44
CA TYR A 54 -14.10 0.36 -2.24
C TYR A 54 -13.91 1.28 -1.02
N ASP A 55 -13.35 2.50 -1.20
CA ASP A 55 -13.24 3.46 -0.09
C ASP A 55 -14.63 3.75 0.48
N LYS A 56 -15.56 4.10 -0.40
CA LYS A 56 -16.93 4.44 -0.02
C LYS A 56 -17.60 3.31 0.75
N GLU A 57 -17.48 2.06 0.28
CA GLU A 57 -18.05 0.89 0.94
C GLU A 57 -17.59 0.75 2.41
N PHE A 58 -16.28 0.83 2.65
CA PHE A 58 -15.71 0.63 4.00
C PHE A 58 -16.00 1.82 4.93
N PHE A 59 -15.88 3.05 4.42
CA PHE A 59 -16.16 4.24 5.23
C PHE A 59 -17.66 4.38 5.57
N GLU A 60 -18.57 4.20 4.61
CA GLU A 60 -20.02 4.28 4.87
C GLU A 60 -20.50 3.24 5.88
N LYS A 61 -19.89 2.05 5.89
CA LYS A 61 -20.19 1.00 6.86
C LYS A 61 -19.81 1.41 8.29
N LEU A 62 -18.75 2.19 8.48
CA LEU A 62 -18.23 2.58 9.79
C LEU A 62 -18.78 3.91 10.29
N LEU A 63 -19.14 4.85 9.39
CA LEU A 63 -19.62 6.20 9.74
C LEU A 63 -20.75 6.23 10.80
N PRO A 64 -21.72 5.28 10.83
CA PRO A 64 -22.73 5.27 11.88
C PRO A 64 -22.17 5.14 13.31
N SER A 65 -20.95 4.63 13.47
CA SER A 65 -20.25 4.52 14.75
C SER A 65 -19.48 5.79 15.15
N TYR A 66 -19.48 6.80 14.29
CA TYR A 66 -18.77 8.08 14.48
C TYR A 66 -19.73 9.29 14.41
N PRO A 67 -20.64 9.41 15.39
CA PRO A 67 -21.63 10.51 15.38
C PRO A 67 -20.92 11.88 15.42
N GLY A 68 -21.43 12.83 14.63
CA GLY A 68 -20.85 14.16 14.47
C GLY A 68 -19.80 14.28 13.38
N ILE A 69 -19.47 13.20 12.65
CA ILE A 69 -18.61 13.23 11.47
C ILE A 69 -19.47 13.07 10.22
N GLU A 70 -19.41 14.04 9.31
CA GLU A 70 -20.03 14.03 8.00
C GLU A 70 -18.96 13.94 6.92
N VAL A 71 -19.08 12.97 6.01
CA VAL A 71 -18.13 12.77 4.90
C VAL A 71 -18.84 12.99 3.57
N LYS A 72 -18.29 13.88 2.75
CA LYS A 72 -18.67 14.03 1.35
C LYS A 72 -17.63 13.37 0.47
N PHE A 73 -18.03 12.36 -0.26
CA PHE A 73 -17.19 11.64 -1.21
C PHE A 73 -17.23 12.30 -2.58
N ILE A 74 -16.06 12.54 -3.18
CA ILE A 74 -15.91 13.04 -4.56
C ILE A 74 -14.85 12.23 -5.32
N GLU A 75 -15.05 12.02 -6.61
CA GLU A 75 -14.13 11.25 -7.47
C GLU A 75 -12.90 12.09 -7.90
N ALA A 76 -13.03 13.44 -7.87
CA ALA A 76 -11.92 14.30 -8.22
C ALA A 76 -10.76 14.13 -7.24
N ASN A 77 -9.53 14.00 -7.77
CA ASN A 77 -8.33 14.08 -6.94
C ASN A 77 -8.05 15.53 -6.52
N ILE A 78 -7.28 15.71 -5.45
CA ILE A 78 -6.86 17.04 -5.02
C ILE A 78 -5.61 17.47 -5.78
N HIS A 79 -5.69 18.66 -6.33
CA HIS A 79 -4.61 19.42 -6.96
C HIS A 79 -4.99 20.91 -6.94
N GLU A 80 -4.17 21.76 -7.49
CA GLU A 80 -4.34 23.23 -7.40
C GLU A 80 -5.72 23.71 -7.84
N GLU A 81 -6.28 23.16 -8.93
CA GLU A 81 -7.59 23.56 -9.46
C GLU A 81 -8.77 23.05 -8.62
N THR A 82 -8.62 21.92 -7.92
CA THR A 82 -9.70 21.28 -7.15
C THR A 82 -9.64 21.56 -5.65
N ALA A 83 -8.56 22.14 -5.14
CA ALA A 83 -8.39 22.45 -3.73
C ALA A 83 -9.48 23.39 -3.19
N ALA A 84 -10.00 24.31 -4.02
CA ALA A 84 -11.10 25.23 -3.67
C ALA A 84 -12.43 24.52 -3.36
N LEU A 85 -12.62 23.25 -3.78
CA LEU A 85 -13.80 22.45 -3.44
C LEU A 85 -13.90 22.17 -1.94
N ALA A 86 -12.80 22.32 -1.18
CA ALA A 86 -12.77 22.17 0.27
C ALA A 86 -13.46 23.33 1.03
N HIS A 87 -14.07 24.29 0.33
CA HIS A 87 -14.80 25.38 0.97
C HIS A 87 -15.94 24.86 1.87
N GLY A 88 -15.92 25.27 3.13
CA GLY A 88 -16.93 24.87 4.12
C GLY A 88 -16.71 23.49 4.74
N TYR A 89 -15.55 22.88 4.53
CA TYR A 89 -15.13 21.65 5.20
C TYR A 89 -14.03 21.93 6.23
N ASP A 90 -14.08 21.22 7.35
CA ASP A 90 -13.11 21.33 8.44
C ASP A 90 -11.81 20.54 8.13
N ALA A 91 -11.97 19.45 7.39
CA ALA A 91 -10.89 18.56 7.00
C ALA A 91 -11.04 18.06 5.58
N ILE A 92 -9.93 17.58 5.03
CA ILE A 92 -9.90 16.77 3.82
C ILE A 92 -9.37 15.36 4.13
N CYS A 93 -9.82 14.37 3.33
CA CYS A 93 -9.20 13.05 3.28
C CYS A 93 -8.59 12.86 1.89
N ALA A 94 -7.29 12.48 1.86
CA ALA A 94 -6.51 12.33 0.64
C ALA A 94 -5.71 11.02 0.63
N PHE A 95 -5.17 10.65 -0.53
CA PHE A 95 -4.40 9.43 -0.71
C PHE A 95 -2.96 9.70 -1.15
N VAL A 96 -2.18 8.64 -1.37
CA VAL A 96 -0.74 8.73 -1.67
C VAL A 96 -0.43 9.43 -3.00
N ASN A 97 -1.37 9.44 -3.94
CA ASN A 97 -1.28 10.10 -5.26
C ASN A 97 -1.85 11.53 -5.28
N ALA A 98 -2.23 12.08 -4.13
CA ALA A 98 -2.71 13.46 -4.01
C ALA A 98 -1.56 14.47 -4.21
N ASP A 99 -1.81 15.58 -4.87
CA ASP A 99 -0.89 16.72 -4.85
C ASP A 99 -1.20 17.60 -3.62
N LEU A 100 -0.32 17.59 -2.64
CA LEU A 100 -0.40 18.38 -1.41
C LEU A 100 0.85 19.26 -1.24
N GLY A 101 1.32 19.81 -2.36
CA GLY A 101 2.38 20.81 -2.40
C GLY A 101 1.93 22.18 -1.88
N THR A 102 2.88 23.12 -1.81
CA THR A 102 2.67 24.48 -1.27
C THR A 102 1.43 25.18 -1.82
N PRO A 103 1.17 25.24 -3.15
CA PRO A 103 -0.01 25.97 -3.67
C PRO A 103 -1.34 25.40 -3.16
N VAL A 104 -1.42 24.07 -3.09
CA VAL A 104 -2.63 23.37 -2.61
C VAL A 104 -2.84 23.61 -1.12
N ILE A 105 -1.79 23.53 -0.30
CA ILE A 105 -1.86 23.79 1.14
C ILE A 105 -2.29 25.25 1.41
N GLU A 106 -1.77 26.21 0.66
CA GLU A 106 -2.17 27.62 0.76
C GLU A 106 -3.65 27.80 0.42
N GLU A 107 -4.15 27.10 -0.60
CA GLU A 107 -5.59 27.12 -0.94
C GLU A 107 -6.44 26.49 0.17
N LEU A 108 -6.06 25.30 0.66
CA LEU A 108 -6.76 24.65 1.77
C LEU A 108 -6.83 25.56 3.01
N HIS A 109 -5.75 26.26 3.33
CA HIS A 109 -5.74 27.24 4.41
C HIS A 109 -6.74 28.38 4.17
N ARG A 110 -6.81 28.93 2.94
CA ARG A 110 -7.78 29.98 2.56
C ARG A 110 -9.22 29.48 2.67
N GLN A 111 -9.47 28.20 2.38
CA GLN A 111 -10.80 27.59 2.52
C GLN A 111 -11.16 27.23 3.98
N GLY A 112 -10.24 27.41 4.92
CA GLY A 112 -10.48 27.19 6.35
C GLY A 112 -10.22 25.76 6.85
N VAL A 113 -9.65 24.90 6.01
CA VAL A 113 -9.27 23.52 6.39
C VAL A 113 -8.24 23.53 7.52
N LYS A 114 -8.43 22.67 8.52
CA LYS A 114 -7.58 22.55 9.70
C LYS A 114 -6.90 21.20 9.84
N LEU A 115 -7.36 20.17 9.11
CA LEU A 115 -6.86 18.82 9.19
C LEU A 115 -6.79 18.19 7.80
N ILE A 116 -5.66 17.53 7.53
CA ILE A 116 -5.48 16.64 6.40
C ILE A 116 -5.40 15.21 6.95
N LEU A 117 -6.29 14.34 6.48
CA LEU A 117 -6.33 12.91 6.81
C LEU A 117 -5.75 12.14 5.63
N MET A 118 -4.53 11.61 5.79
CA MET A 118 -3.94 10.69 4.81
C MET A 118 -4.46 9.28 5.10
N ARG A 119 -5.28 8.72 4.18
CA ARG A 119 -5.77 7.33 4.30
C ARG A 119 -4.72 6.29 3.85
N CYS A 120 -3.45 6.57 4.13
CA CYS A 120 -2.30 5.73 3.78
C CYS A 120 -1.15 5.95 4.76
N ALA A 121 -0.12 5.11 4.68
CA ALA A 121 1.07 5.23 5.51
C ALA A 121 2.07 6.26 4.98
N GLY A 122 2.20 6.39 3.66
CA GLY A 122 3.09 7.36 3.00
C GLY A 122 2.52 8.78 3.05
N TYR A 123 3.40 9.77 3.15
CA TYR A 123 3.06 11.20 3.18
C TYR A 123 4.11 12.08 2.50
N ASN A 124 4.94 11.49 1.63
CA ASN A 124 6.01 12.21 0.93
C ASN A 124 5.47 13.28 -0.04
N ASN A 125 4.20 13.17 -0.39
CA ASN A 125 3.46 14.10 -1.23
C ASN A 125 2.87 15.30 -0.47
N VAL A 126 3.13 15.43 0.84
CA VAL A 126 2.62 16.53 1.68
C VAL A 126 3.74 17.49 2.03
N ASP A 127 3.56 18.78 1.72
CA ASP A 127 4.46 19.84 2.20
C ASP A 127 4.21 20.14 3.69
N LEU A 128 4.93 19.39 4.54
CA LEU A 128 4.79 19.51 6.00
C LEU A 128 5.25 20.87 6.53
N GLU A 129 6.22 21.53 5.88
CA GLU A 129 6.69 22.84 6.30
C GLU A 129 5.58 23.88 6.14
N THR A 130 4.91 23.88 4.98
CA THR A 130 3.79 24.80 4.71
C THR A 130 2.57 24.46 5.58
N THR A 131 2.23 23.19 5.79
CA THR A 131 1.12 22.82 6.70
C THR A 131 1.38 23.30 8.12
N ALA A 132 2.58 23.14 8.66
CA ALA A 132 2.95 23.62 9.98
C ALA A 132 2.85 25.16 10.08
N LYS A 133 3.35 25.91 9.08
CA LYS A 133 3.25 27.37 9.02
C LYS A 133 1.79 27.87 8.99
N ARG A 134 0.89 27.10 8.39
CA ARG A 134 -0.54 27.43 8.27
C ARG A 134 -1.41 26.86 9.39
N GLY A 135 -0.83 26.11 10.33
CA GLY A 135 -1.55 25.50 11.44
C GLY A 135 -2.53 24.41 10.99
N ILE A 136 -2.25 23.75 9.85
CA ILE A 136 -2.99 22.60 9.38
C ILE A 136 -2.29 21.35 9.92
N GLN A 137 -3.05 20.52 10.66
CA GLN A 137 -2.52 19.25 11.16
C GLN A 137 -2.62 18.17 10.08
N VAL A 138 -1.66 17.26 10.07
CA VAL A 138 -1.64 16.12 9.16
C VAL A 138 -1.63 14.84 9.97
N ALA A 139 -2.63 13.98 9.77
CA ALA A 139 -2.69 12.66 10.37
C ALA A 139 -2.68 11.58 9.29
N ARG A 140 -2.09 10.42 9.58
CA ARG A 140 -1.95 9.31 8.64
C ARG A 140 -2.42 7.99 9.22
N VAL A 141 -2.40 6.93 8.40
CA VAL A 141 -2.60 5.55 8.83
C VAL A 141 -1.26 4.81 8.79
N PRO A 142 -0.51 4.73 9.91
CA PRO A 142 0.89 4.29 9.91
C PRO A 142 1.08 2.79 9.66
N GLY A 143 0.05 1.97 9.86
CA GLY A 143 0.18 0.51 9.70
C GLY A 143 -1.18 -0.15 9.71
N TYR A 144 -1.70 -0.41 8.55
CA TYR A 144 -3.05 -0.96 8.36
C TYR A 144 -3.08 -2.50 8.32
N SER A 145 -2.08 -3.15 7.71
CA SER A 145 -1.89 -4.62 7.69
C SER A 145 -0.51 -4.96 7.11
N PRO A 146 0.50 -5.15 7.94
CA PRO A 146 1.80 -5.62 7.49
C PRO A 146 1.72 -6.98 6.78
N GLU A 147 0.80 -7.82 7.23
CA GLU A 147 0.54 -9.15 6.68
C GLU A 147 0.06 -9.08 5.24
N ALA A 148 -0.89 -8.18 4.93
CA ALA A 148 -1.41 -8.01 3.57
C ALA A 148 -0.28 -7.75 2.55
N VAL A 149 0.63 -6.82 2.86
CA VAL A 149 1.75 -6.48 1.97
C VAL A 149 2.76 -7.63 1.87
N ALA A 150 3.06 -8.31 2.97
CA ALA A 150 3.98 -9.45 2.98
C ALA A 150 3.42 -10.66 2.20
N GLU A 151 2.14 -10.96 2.36
CA GLU A 151 1.44 -12.01 1.62
C GLU A 151 1.38 -11.68 0.13
N HIS A 152 1.14 -10.42 -0.23
CA HIS A 152 1.18 -9.97 -1.61
C HIS A 152 2.58 -10.08 -2.22
N ALA A 153 3.65 -9.73 -1.48
CA ALA A 153 5.03 -9.92 -1.90
C ALA A 153 5.34 -11.39 -2.19
N MET A 154 4.90 -12.31 -1.32
CA MET A 154 5.03 -13.74 -1.56
C MET A 154 4.18 -14.22 -2.74
N ALA A 155 2.95 -13.70 -2.90
CA ALA A 155 2.10 -14.02 -4.05
C ALA A 155 2.76 -13.60 -5.37
N LEU A 156 3.38 -12.42 -5.44
CA LEU A 156 4.18 -11.98 -6.58
C LEU A 156 5.38 -12.90 -6.82
N ALA A 157 6.14 -13.23 -5.76
CA ALA A 157 7.28 -14.14 -5.84
C ALA A 157 6.87 -15.51 -6.43
N LEU A 158 5.77 -16.08 -5.94
CA LEU A 158 5.25 -17.36 -6.41
C LEU A 158 4.71 -17.27 -7.85
N THR A 159 3.97 -16.21 -8.17
CA THR A 159 3.41 -15.99 -9.51
C THR A 159 4.52 -15.82 -10.54
N ALA A 160 5.53 -14.99 -10.23
CA ALA A 160 6.68 -14.77 -11.10
C ALA A 160 7.52 -16.06 -11.27
N ASN A 161 7.78 -16.80 -10.18
CA ASN A 161 8.52 -18.06 -10.18
C ASN A 161 7.80 -19.19 -10.95
N ARG A 162 6.50 -19.38 -10.66
CA ARG A 162 5.75 -20.54 -11.17
C ARG A 162 4.91 -20.20 -12.41
N HIS A 163 4.99 -18.96 -12.91
CA HIS A 163 4.29 -18.48 -14.11
C HIS A 163 2.78 -18.77 -14.09
N THR A 164 2.13 -18.73 -12.90
CA THR A 164 0.73 -19.14 -12.71
C THR A 164 -0.23 -18.32 -13.56
N HIS A 165 0.01 -17.02 -13.72
CA HIS A 165 -0.75 -16.13 -14.59
C HIS A 165 -0.70 -16.57 -16.07
N LYS A 166 0.48 -16.95 -16.57
CA LYS A 166 0.65 -17.45 -17.94
C LYS A 166 0.03 -18.83 -18.13
N ALA A 167 0.21 -19.71 -17.14
CA ALA A 167 -0.40 -21.04 -17.17
C ALA A 167 -1.94 -20.94 -17.24
N TYR A 168 -2.53 -20.03 -16.46
CA TYR A 168 -3.97 -19.76 -16.49
C TYR A 168 -4.44 -19.31 -17.90
N ILE A 169 -3.74 -18.35 -18.52
CA ILE A 169 -4.09 -17.86 -19.88
C ILE A 169 -3.95 -18.99 -20.89
N LYS A 170 -2.84 -19.76 -20.89
CA LYS A 170 -2.63 -20.89 -21.78
C LYS A 170 -3.76 -21.92 -21.69
N CYS A 171 -4.19 -22.28 -20.49
CA CYS A 171 -5.30 -23.21 -20.29
C CYS A 171 -6.62 -22.68 -20.88
N ARG A 172 -6.90 -21.39 -20.75
CA ARG A 172 -8.09 -20.76 -21.35
C ARG A 172 -8.06 -20.78 -22.89
N GLU A 173 -6.87 -20.84 -23.48
CA GLU A 173 -6.64 -20.97 -24.92
C GLU A 173 -6.51 -22.44 -25.38
N ASN A 174 -6.87 -23.41 -24.52
CA ASN A 174 -6.73 -24.87 -24.75
C ASN A 174 -5.28 -25.31 -25.01
N ASN A 175 -4.29 -24.52 -24.56
CA ASN A 175 -2.87 -24.88 -24.65
C ASN A 175 -2.40 -25.44 -23.30
N PHE A 176 -2.28 -26.77 -23.20
CA PHE A 176 -1.87 -27.49 -21.99
C PHE A 176 -0.38 -27.85 -21.97
N ALA A 177 0.42 -27.30 -22.89
CA ALA A 177 1.86 -27.57 -22.95
C ALA A 177 2.60 -26.85 -21.81
N LEU A 178 3.58 -27.52 -21.20
CA LEU A 178 4.36 -27.02 -20.05
C LEU A 178 5.55 -26.13 -20.46
N ASN A 179 5.84 -25.99 -21.73
CA ASN A 179 6.96 -25.19 -22.23
C ASN A 179 6.86 -23.73 -21.72
N GLY A 180 7.97 -23.24 -21.13
CA GLY A 180 8.07 -21.89 -20.57
C GLY A 180 7.39 -21.69 -19.20
N LEU A 181 6.96 -22.77 -18.52
CA LEU A 181 6.33 -22.71 -17.20
C LEU A 181 7.19 -23.29 -16.08
N MET A 182 8.44 -23.69 -16.38
CA MET A 182 9.33 -24.29 -15.38
C MET A 182 9.75 -23.24 -14.33
N GLY A 183 9.53 -23.54 -13.06
CA GLY A 183 9.95 -22.76 -11.92
C GLY A 183 10.99 -23.48 -11.06
N VAL A 184 11.38 -22.86 -9.94
CA VAL A 184 12.30 -23.42 -8.95
C VAL A 184 11.58 -23.60 -7.60
N ASN A 185 12.07 -24.52 -6.77
CA ASN A 185 11.55 -24.66 -5.40
C ASN A 185 12.16 -23.60 -4.49
N PHE A 186 11.37 -23.06 -3.56
CA PHE A 186 11.86 -22.18 -2.49
C PHE A 186 12.45 -22.98 -1.32
N TYR A 187 12.02 -24.21 -1.12
CA TYR A 187 12.52 -25.08 -0.05
C TYR A 187 14.04 -25.19 -0.10
N GLN A 188 14.69 -24.98 1.07
CA GLN A 188 16.15 -24.98 1.25
C GLN A 188 16.91 -23.87 0.48
N LYS A 189 16.21 -22.88 -0.07
CA LYS A 189 16.82 -21.70 -0.68
C LYS A 189 16.96 -20.58 0.35
N THR A 190 17.74 -19.56 0.01
CA THR A 190 17.97 -18.40 0.87
C THR A 190 17.07 -17.23 0.46
N ALA A 191 16.30 -16.70 1.41
CA ALA A 191 15.56 -15.45 1.26
C ALA A 191 16.33 -14.31 1.93
N GLY A 192 16.62 -13.26 1.18
CA GLY A 192 17.19 -12.00 1.64
C GLY A 192 16.09 -10.94 1.82
N ILE A 193 15.93 -10.47 3.04
CA ILE A 193 14.93 -9.45 3.39
C ILE A 193 15.65 -8.13 3.62
N ILE A 194 15.35 -7.13 2.80
CA ILE A 194 15.90 -5.78 2.94
C ILE A 194 14.86 -4.89 3.62
N GLY A 195 15.15 -4.48 4.86
CA GLY A 195 14.20 -3.81 5.75
C GLY A 195 13.43 -4.79 6.64
N THR A 196 13.62 -4.70 7.96
CA THR A 196 13.03 -5.59 8.97
C THR A 196 12.01 -4.90 9.86
N GLY A 197 11.30 -3.93 9.29
CA GLY A 197 10.07 -3.38 9.86
C GLY A 197 8.97 -4.44 9.96
N LYS A 198 7.77 -4.05 10.35
CA LYS A 198 6.63 -4.99 10.53
C LYS A 198 6.40 -5.87 9.30
N ILE A 199 6.43 -5.27 8.09
CA ILE A 199 6.21 -5.98 6.82
C ILE A 199 7.34 -6.97 6.54
N GLY A 200 8.62 -6.54 6.66
CA GLY A 200 9.76 -7.41 6.43
C GLY A 200 9.82 -8.59 7.40
N GLN A 201 9.42 -8.38 8.66
CA GLN A 201 9.29 -9.46 9.64
C GLN A 201 8.18 -10.46 9.27
N ALA A 202 7.04 -9.97 8.78
CA ALA A 202 5.97 -10.84 8.29
C ALA A 202 6.43 -11.66 7.08
N MET A 203 7.10 -11.05 6.09
CA MET A 203 7.68 -11.74 4.93
C MET A 203 8.73 -12.77 5.35
N ALA A 204 9.60 -12.44 6.31
CA ALA A 204 10.59 -13.37 6.84
C ALA A 204 9.94 -14.64 7.43
N LYS A 205 8.85 -14.48 8.18
CA LYS A 205 8.08 -15.60 8.74
C LYS A 205 7.45 -16.45 7.64
N ILE A 206 6.89 -15.82 6.60
CA ILE A 206 6.33 -16.52 5.44
C ILE A 206 7.44 -17.34 4.73
N CYS A 207 8.61 -16.74 4.46
CA CYS A 207 9.74 -17.43 3.85
C CYS A 207 10.19 -18.64 4.69
N ARG A 208 10.26 -18.51 6.01
CA ARG A 208 10.52 -19.65 6.90
C ARG A 208 9.48 -20.75 6.79
N GLY A 209 8.21 -20.40 6.65
CA GLY A 209 7.13 -21.36 6.41
C GLY A 209 7.32 -22.17 5.12
N PHE A 210 8.00 -21.59 4.13
CA PHE A 210 8.42 -22.31 2.91
C PHE A 210 9.68 -23.15 3.08
N GLY A 211 10.27 -23.21 4.28
CA GLY A 211 11.51 -23.94 4.57
C GLY A 211 12.77 -23.26 4.00
N MET A 212 12.72 -21.93 3.81
CA MET A 212 13.88 -21.16 3.39
C MET A 212 14.79 -20.79 4.57
N LYS A 213 16.10 -20.65 4.35
CA LYS A 213 16.99 -19.89 5.22
C LYS A 213 16.66 -18.41 5.02
N VAL A 214 16.48 -17.66 6.12
CA VAL A 214 16.18 -16.22 6.05
C VAL A 214 17.36 -15.43 6.58
N ILE A 215 17.92 -14.56 5.74
CA ILE A 215 18.89 -13.54 6.11
C ILE A 215 18.29 -12.16 5.86
N ALA A 216 18.78 -11.16 6.59
CA ALA A 216 18.24 -9.82 6.51
C ALA A 216 19.31 -8.74 6.57
N TYR A 217 19.00 -7.60 5.96
CA TYR A 217 19.75 -6.36 6.10
C TYR A 217 18.81 -5.23 6.54
N ASP A 218 19.24 -4.46 7.51
CA ASP A 218 18.55 -3.26 7.98
C ASP A 218 19.58 -2.25 8.49
N LEU A 219 19.33 -0.96 8.31
CA LEU A 219 20.17 0.10 8.88
C LEU A 219 20.10 0.11 10.41
N PHE A 220 18.98 -0.33 10.98
CA PHE A 220 18.70 -0.39 12.41
C PHE A 220 18.26 -1.81 12.83
N PRO A 221 19.19 -2.78 12.87
CA PRO A 221 18.87 -4.17 13.13
C PRO A 221 18.22 -4.39 14.50
N ASN A 222 17.08 -5.07 14.55
CA ASN A 222 16.46 -5.50 15.80
C ASN A 222 17.06 -6.82 16.28
N LYS A 223 18.01 -6.76 17.19
CA LYS A 223 18.73 -7.93 17.71
C LYS A 223 17.86 -8.91 18.52
N ASN A 224 16.61 -8.57 18.82
CA ASN A 224 15.68 -9.46 19.53
C ASN A 224 14.94 -10.42 18.60
N LEU A 225 15.16 -10.34 17.28
CA LEU A 225 14.57 -11.25 16.31
C LEU A 225 15.45 -12.50 16.17
N ASP A 226 14.93 -13.65 16.59
CA ASP A 226 15.62 -14.96 16.59
C ASP A 226 15.30 -15.84 15.37
N PHE A 227 14.40 -15.36 14.50
CA PHE A 227 13.93 -16.11 13.34
C PHE A 227 14.58 -15.69 12.01
N LEU A 228 15.54 -14.79 12.04
CA LEU A 228 16.34 -14.35 10.89
C LEU A 228 17.78 -14.05 11.35
N GLU A 229 18.71 -14.06 10.41
CA GLU A 229 20.12 -13.74 10.62
C GLU A 229 20.44 -12.40 9.93
N TYR A 230 20.97 -11.42 10.68
CA TYR A 230 21.42 -10.17 10.08
C TYR A 230 22.82 -10.33 9.48
N VAL A 231 22.94 -9.89 8.23
CA VAL A 231 24.18 -9.92 7.45
C VAL A 231 24.46 -8.56 6.80
N SER A 232 25.61 -8.37 6.20
CA SER A 232 25.90 -7.20 5.36
C SER A 232 25.02 -7.19 4.11
N LEU A 233 24.80 -6.01 3.51
CA LEU A 233 24.07 -5.91 2.24
C LEU A 233 24.75 -6.77 1.14
N ASP A 234 26.07 -6.69 1.03
CA ASP A 234 26.83 -7.43 0.03
C ASP A 234 26.69 -8.95 0.20
N GLU A 235 26.70 -9.44 1.43
CA GLU A 235 26.47 -10.86 1.73
C GLU A 235 25.03 -11.26 1.38
N LEU A 236 24.04 -10.44 1.73
CA LEU A 236 22.64 -10.69 1.37
C LEU A 236 22.49 -10.79 -0.14
N LEU A 237 23.01 -9.82 -0.89
CA LEU A 237 22.90 -9.79 -2.35
C LEU A 237 23.56 -11.02 -2.99
N SER A 238 24.77 -11.40 -2.53
CA SER A 238 25.55 -12.49 -3.14
C SER A 238 25.06 -13.90 -2.77
N THR A 239 24.26 -14.03 -1.71
CA THR A 239 23.85 -15.36 -1.22
C THR A 239 22.37 -15.67 -1.39
N SER A 240 21.52 -14.66 -1.63
CA SER A 240 20.07 -14.84 -1.73
C SER A 240 19.61 -15.41 -3.07
N ASP A 241 18.65 -16.32 -3.01
CA ASP A 241 17.91 -16.84 -4.17
C ASP A 241 16.61 -16.05 -4.41
N LEU A 242 16.05 -15.46 -3.34
CA LEU A 242 14.93 -14.52 -3.35
C LEU A 242 15.35 -13.27 -2.58
N ILE A 243 15.19 -12.10 -3.16
CA ILE A 243 15.39 -10.81 -2.49
C ILE A 243 14.05 -10.06 -2.46
N SER A 244 13.63 -9.61 -1.28
CA SER A 244 12.39 -8.85 -1.10
C SER A 244 12.64 -7.54 -0.36
N LEU A 245 12.15 -6.44 -0.96
CA LEU A 245 12.38 -5.08 -0.47
C LEU A 245 11.21 -4.62 0.42
N HIS A 246 11.53 -4.21 1.66
CA HIS A 246 10.57 -3.74 2.67
C HIS A 246 11.08 -2.53 3.47
N CYS A 247 12.16 -1.88 3.00
CA CYS A 247 12.67 -0.65 3.59
C CYS A 247 11.91 0.58 3.05
N PRO A 248 11.85 1.70 3.80
CA PRO A 248 11.33 2.96 3.29
C PRO A 248 12.27 3.54 2.21
N MET A 249 11.74 4.41 1.37
CA MET A 249 12.55 5.23 0.47
C MET A 249 13.05 6.46 1.24
N THR A 250 14.36 6.58 1.35
CA THR A 250 15.09 7.72 1.93
C THR A 250 16.23 8.09 0.99
N PRO A 251 16.93 9.21 1.18
CA PRO A 251 18.10 9.52 0.35
C PRO A 251 19.17 8.40 0.33
N GLU A 252 19.29 7.63 1.43
CA GLU A 252 20.25 6.52 1.55
C GLU A 252 19.78 5.23 0.87
N THR A 253 18.48 5.07 0.66
CA THR A 253 17.88 3.87 0.05
C THR A 253 17.39 4.09 -1.36
N GLU A 254 17.36 5.34 -1.84
CA GLU A 254 17.06 5.66 -3.23
C GLU A 254 18.06 4.93 -4.14
N HIS A 255 17.52 4.22 -5.14
CA HIS A 255 18.31 3.41 -6.05
C HIS A 255 19.25 2.40 -5.34
N LEU A 256 18.83 1.88 -4.19
CA LEU A 256 19.56 0.82 -3.48
C LEU A 256 19.85 -0.37 -4.40
N ILE A 257 18.92 -0.68 -5.29
CA ILE A 257 19.08 -1.67 -6.36
C ILE A 257 19.43 -0.92 -7.65
N ASN A 258 20.69 -1.00 -8.02
CA ASN A 258 21.29 -0.37 -9.19
C ASN A 258 22.26 -1.35 -9.88
N SER A 259 22.96 -0.92 -10.93
CA SER A 259 23.88 -1.77 -11.70
C SER A 259 24.96 -2.44 -10.84
N GLU A 260 25.50 -1.72 -9.84
CA GLU A 260 26.57 -2.27 -8.97
C GLU A 260 26.01 -3.35 -8.03
N THR A 261 24.86 -3.10 -7.41
CA THR A 261 24.21 -4.05 -6.50
C THR A 261 23.62 -5.25 -7.24
N ILE A 262 23.06 -5.03 -8.44
CA ILE A 262 22.62 -6.11 -9.34
C ILE A 262 23.79 -7.01 -9.74
N ALA A 263 24.96 -6.46 -10.05
CA ALA A 263 26.14 -7.26 -10.38
C ALA A 263 26.55 -8.21 -9.26
N LYS A 264 26.37 -7.82 -7.99
CA LYS A 264 26.67 -8.64 -6.80
C LYS A 264 25.68 -9.77 -6.56
N MET A 265 24.46 -9.71 -7.11
CA MET A 265 23.43 -10.73 -6.91
C MET A 265 23.81 -12.05 -7.58
N LYS A 266 23.20 -13.15 -7.10
CA LYS A 266 23.28 -14.44 -7.81
C LYS A 266 22.65 -14.35 -9.19
N ASP A 267 23.21 -15.06 -10.15
CA ASP A 267 22.54 -15.32 -11.41
C ASP A 267 21.31 -16.18 -11.17
N GLY A 268 20.20 -15.80 -11.76
CA GLY A 268 18.92 -16.47 -11.54
C GLY A 268 18.21 -16.09 -10.23
N VAL A 269 18.56 -14.97 -9.59
CA VAL A 269 17.86 -14.45 -8.42
C VAL A 269 16.43 -14.05 -8.76
N ILE A 270 15.53 -14.19 -7.77
CA ILE A 270 14.17 -13.63 -7.84
C ILE A 270 14.17 -12.34 -7.03
N LEU A 271 13.72 -11.23 -7.63
CA LEU A 271 13.62 -9.92 -6.98
C LEU A 271 12.15 -9.52 -6.83
N VAL A 272 11.75 -9.07 -5.64
CA VAL A 272 10.39 -8.58 -5.35
C VAL A 272 10.44 -7.20 -4.72
N ASN A 273 9.62 -6.29 -5.22
CA ASN A 273 9.44 -4.96 -4.64
C ASN A 273 7.95 -4.64 -4.45
N THR A 274 7.53 -4.56 -3.19
CA THR A 274 6.20 -4.12 -2.75
C THR A 274 6.30 -2.92 -1.80
N SER A 275 7.42 -2.18 -1.85
CA SER A 275 7.67 -1.05 -0.96
C SER A 275 7.55 0.28 -1.69
N ARG A 276 8.61 0.73 -2.36
CA ARG A 276 8.64 1.97 -3.16
C ARG A 276 9.39 1.76 -4.46
N GLY A 277 8.87 2.34 -5.54
CA GLY A 277 9.47 2.21 -6.88
C GLY A 277 10.91 2.70 -6.93
N GLY A 278 11.19 3.87 -6.38
CA GLY A 278 12.52 4.49 -6.38
C GLY A 278 13.61 3.76 -5.59
N LEU A 279 13.30 2.63 -4.92
CA LEU A 279 14.34 1.73 -4.37
C LEU A 279 15.13 1.01 -5.47
N ILE A 280 14.55 0.91 -6.67
CA ILE A 280 15.16 0.24 -7.82
C ILE A 280 15.35 1.26 -8.93
N LYS A 281 16.58 1.45 -9.40
CA LYS A 281 16.84 2.21 -10.60
C LYS A 281 16.36 1.43 -11.82
N THR A 282 15.28 1.88 -12.42
CA THR A 282 14.51 1.11 -13.42
C THR A 282 15.34 0.77 -14.66
N ASP A 283 16.16 1.68 -15.17
CA ASP A 283 17.03 1.41 -16.33
C ASP A 283 18.06 0.31 -16.04
N ASP A 284 18.63 0.28 -14.83
CA ASP A 284 19.60 -0.72 -14.42
C ASP A 284 18.92 -2.10 -14.23
N LEU A 285 17.68 -2.11 -13.71
CA LEU A 285 16.85 -3.33 -13.66
C LEU A 285 16.59 -3.89 -15.06
N ILE A 286 16.19 -3.04 -16.02
CA ILE A 286 15.95 -3.42 -17.40
C ILE A 286 17.21 -3.99 -18.04
N ALA A 287 18.37 -3.38 -17.80
CA ALA A 287 19.66 -3.90 -18.26
C ALA A 287 19.93 -5.30 -17.67
N GLY A 288 19.80 -5.47 -16.35
CA GLY A 288 19.99 -6.76 -15.68
C GLY A 288 19.01 -7.86 -16.15
N ILE A 289 17.76 -7.50 -16.47
CA ILE A 289 16.81 -8.46 -17.06
C ILE A 289 17.26 -8.93 -18.44
N ARG A 290 17.75 -8.01 -19.28
CA ARG A 290 18.28 -8.34 -20.62
C ARG A 290 19.54 -9.22 -20.57
N ASP A 291 20.36 -9.00 -19.54
CA ASP A 291 21.57 -9.78 -19.30
C ASP A 291 21.29 -11.13 -18.60
N HIS A 292 19.99 -11.51 -18.49
CA HIS A 292 19.53 -12.75 -17.86
C HIS A 292 19.95 -12.91 -16.39
N LYS A 293 20.20 -11.80 -15.68
CA LYS A 293 20.56 -11.81 -14.26
C LYS A 293 19.45 -12.37 -13.37
N PHE A 294 18.20 -12.07 -13.71
CA PHE A 294 17.02 -12.44 -12.92
C PHE A 294 16.31 -13.65 -13.51
N PHE A 295 16.03 -14.64 -12.67
CA PHE A 295 15.07 -15.70 -13.00
C PHE A 295 13.68 -15.12 -13.14
N ALA A 296 13.27 -14.30 -12.16
CA ALA A 296 11.97 -13.61 -12.18
C ALA A 296 12.04 -12.29 -11.40
N VAL A 297 11.16 -11.35 -11.75
CA VAL A 297 10.97 -10.06 -11.08
C VAL A 297 9.49 -9.86 -10.78
N GLY A 298 9.15 -9.56 -9.53
CA GLY A 298 7.82 -9.21 -9.07
C GLY A 298 7.76 -7.76 -8.60
N LEU A 299 6.96 -6.92 -9.23
CA LEU A 299 6.85 -5.50 -8.92
C LEU A 299 5.39 -5.16 -8.60
N ASP A 300 5.13 -4.65 -7.41
CA ASP A 300 3.87 -3.98 -7.08
C ASP A 300 3.99 -2.46 -7.26
N VAL A 301 5.23 -1.98 -7.27
CA VAL A 301 5.61 -0.57 -7.40
C VAL A 301 6.75 -0.41 -8.40
N TYR A 302 6.82 0.75 -9.07
CA TYR A 302 7.93 1.12 -9.96
C TYR A 302 8.14 2.65 -9.95
N GLU A 303 9.27 3.12 -10.44
CA GLU A 303 9.75 4.50 -10.27
C GLU A 303 8.79 5.58 -10.79
N GLU A 304 8.14 5.31 -11.93
CA GLU A 304 7.26 6.27 -12.61
C GLU A 304 5.76 5.97 -12.40
N GLU A 305 5.39 5.21 -11.36
CA GLU A 305 4.01 4.73 -11.16
C GLU A 305 2.98 5.84 -10.92
N SER A 306 3.40 6.97 -10.36
CA SER A 306 2.49 8.05 -9.94
C SER A 306 1.57 8.58 -11.04
N ALA A 307 2.00 8.45 -12.31
CA ALA A 307 1.21 8.89 -13.46
C ALA A 307 0.05 7.94 -13.83
N TYR A 308 0.06 6.70 -13.33
CA TYR A 308 -0.86 5.64 -13.80
C TYR A 308 -1.52 4.85 -12.68
N VAL A 309 -0.96 4.90 -11.47
CA VAL A 309 -1.44 4.11 -10.34
C VAL A 309 -2.90 4.45 -10.04
N TYR A 310 -3.74 3.41 -9.94
CA TYR A 310 -5.19 3.47 -9.69
C TYR A 310 -6.05 4.07 -10.82
N GLU A 311 -5.49 4.30 -12.02
CA GLU A 311 -6.22 4.82 -13.16
C GLU A 311 -6.47 3.74 -14.24
N ASP A 312 -7.64 3.77 -14.87
CA ASP A 312 -7.93 2.90 -16.03
C ASP A 312 -7.37 3.53 -17.32
N MET A 313 -6.20 3.04 -17.71
CA MET A 313 -5.52 3.46 -18.94
C MET A 313 -5.74 2.48 -20.11
N SER A 314 -6.68 1.54 -20.00
CA SER A 314 -6.89 0.47 -21.02
C SER A 314 -7.24 0.97 -22.41
N SER A 315 -7.83 2.17 -22.50
CA SER A 315 -8.19 2.83 -23.78
C SER A 315 -7.21 3.94 -24.21
N SER A 316 -6.10 4.12 -23.47
CA SER A 316 -5.17 5.21 -23.68
C SER A 316 -3.81 4.73 -24.21
N ILE A 317 -3.11 5.60 -24.93
CA ILE A 317 -1.70 5.37 -25.30
C ILE A 317 -0.84 5.81 -24.10
N LEU A 318 -0.11 4.87 -23.51
CA LEU A 318 0.80 5.19 -22.41
C LEU A 318 1.98 6.02 -22.94
N PRO A 319 2.24 7.21 -22.35
CA PRO A 319 3.27 8.14 -22.86
C PRO A 319 4.71 7.68 -22.57
N THR A 320 4.92 6.80 -21.58
CA THR A 320 6.26 6.32 -21.23
C THR A 320 6.56 4.95 -21.80
N SER A 321 7.80 4.76 -22.25
CA SER A 321 8.28 3.47 -22.75
C SER A 321 8.69 2.52 -21.62
N THR A 322 8.92 3.01 -20.41
CA THR A 322 9.49 2.25 -19.28
C THR A 322 8.57 1.15 -18.79
N ILE A 323 7.31 1.50 -18.46
CA ILE A 323 6.33 0.51 -18.03
C ILE A 323 6.02 -0.53 -19.12
N GLN A 324 5.92 -0.10 -20.39
CA GLN A 324 5.68 -1.00 -21.51
C GLN A 324 6.84 -1.98 -21.70
N ARG A 325 8.08 -1.52 -21.50
CA ARG A 325 9.27 -2.38 -21.52
C ARG A 325 9.23 -3.42 -20.42
N LEU A 326 8.95 -3.01 -19.16
CA LEU A 326 8.84 -3.94 -18.04
C LEU A 326 7.77 -4.99 -18.29
N LEU A 327 6.59 -4.58 -18.76
CA LEU A 327 5.48 -5.49 -19.08
C LEU A 327 5.78 -6.43 -20.26
N SER A 328 6.70 -6.06 -21.16
CA SER A 328 7.10 -6.91 -22.29
C SER A 328 8.00 -8.08 -21.92
N PHE A 329 8.68 -8.03 -20.78
CA PHE A 329 9.59 -9.10 -20.37
C PHE A 329 8.84 -10.34 -19.87
N PRO A 330 9.18 -11.53 -20.34
CA PRO A 330 8.44 -12.75 -20.01
C PRO A 330 8.63 -13.19 -18.55
N ASN A 331 9.62 -12.71 -17.84
CA ASN A 331 9.96 -13.03 -16.46
C ASN A 331 9.65 -11.89 -15.48
N VAL A 332 8.90 -10.85 -15.92
CA VAL A 332 8.41 -9.77 -15.07
C VAL A 332 6.92 -9.95 -14.81
N THR A 333 6.53 -9.84 -13.56
CA THR A 333 5.12 -9.80 -13.11
C THR A 333 4.90 -8.49 -12.38
N MET A 334 3.93 -7.70 -12.85
CA MET A 334 3.61 -6.41 -12.25
C MET A 334 2.16 -6.39 -11.78
N THR A 335 1.93 -5.70 -10.67
CA THR A 335 0.62 -5.32 -10.14
C THR A 335 0.61 -3.82 -9.86
N SER A 336 -0.56 -3.23 -9.68
CA SER A 336 -0.73 -1.78 -9.62
C SER A 336 -0.85 -1.29 -8.18
N HIS A 337 0.27 -1.38 -7.43
CA HIS A 337 0.40 -0.88 -6.04
C HIS A 337 -0.77 -1.36 -5.16
N GLN A 338 -1.08 -2.66 -5.24
CA GLN A 338 -2.25 -3.27 -4.59
C GLN A 338 -1.90 -4.11 -3.36
N GLY A 339 -0.66 -4.11 -2.90
CA GLY A 339 -0.22 -4.93 -1.76
C GLY A 339 -1.00 -4.69 -0.47
N PHE A 340 -1.63 -3.53 -0.33
CA PHE A 340 -2.51 -3.22 0.79
C PHE A 340 -3.95 -3.70 0.63
N PHE A 341 -4.37 -4.11 -0.55
CA PHE A 341 -5.77 -4.22 -0.94
C PHE A 341 -6.42 -5.51 -0.41
N THR A 342 -6.69 -5.54 0.90
CA THR A 342 -7.41 -6.61 1.60
C THR A 342 -8.53 -6.03 2.47
N VAL A 343 -9.51 -6.87 2.83
CA VAL A 343 -10.64 -6.46 3.69
C VAL A 343 -10.15 -5.93 5.03
N GLU A 344 -9.16 -6.59 5.63
CA GLU A 344 -8.57 -6.22 6.91
C GLU A 344 -7.86 -4.88 6.83
N ALA A 345 -7.06 -4.67 5.78
CA ALA A 345 -6.35 -3.41 5.59
C ALA A 345 -7.31 -2.25 5.33
N LEU A 346 -8.31 -2.42 4.45
CA LEU A 346 -9.29 -1.38 4.16
C LEU A 346 -10.15 -1.04 5.38
N THR A 347 -10.52 -2.03 6.19
CA THR A 347 -11.21 -1.80 7.47
C THR A 347 -10.34 -0.98 8.41
N ASN A 348 -9.09 -1.38 8.63
CA ASN A 348 -8.16 -0.68 9.51
C ASN A 348 -7.85 0.76 9.01
N ILE A 349 -7.76 0.96 7.69
CA ILE A 349 -7.58 2.29 7.08
C ILE A 349 -8.77 3.18 7.44
N ALA A 350 -9.99 2.70 7.22
CA ALA A 350 -11.19 3.48 7.48
C ALA A 350 -11.37 3.76 8.98
N GLU A 351 -11.19 2.76 9.85
CA GLU A 351 -11.26 2.93 11.31
C GLU A 351 -10.22 3.94 11.80
N THR A 352 -8.95 3.79 11.42
CA THR A 352 -7.87 4.68 11.87
C THR A 352 -8.09 6.11 11.38
N THR A 353 -8.55 6.29 10.13
CA THR A 353 -8.85 7.61 9.57
C THR A 353 -9.99 8.29 10.35
N LEU A 354 -11.06 7.56 10.65
CA LEU A 354 -12.20 8.08 11.41
C LEU A 354 -11.85 8.33 12.89
N GLU A 355 -11.00 7.50 13.50
CA GLU A 355 -10.50 7.76 14.87
C GLU A 355 -9.61 9.00 14.92
N ASN A 356 -8.75 9.26 13.91
CA ASN A 356 -7.99 10.50 13.81
C ASN A 356 -8.92 11.71 13.70
N ALA A 357 -9.94 11.63 12.85
CA ALA A 357 -10.95 12.69 12.70
C ALA A 357 -11.70 12.95 14.01
N LYS A 358 -12.13 11.90 14.70
CA LYS A 358 -12.81 11.99 16.00
C LYS A 358 -11.92 12.61 17.06
N ALA A 359 -10.66 12.20 17.16
CA ALA A 359 -9.71 12.77 18.11
C ALA A 359 -9.53 14.27 17.88
N PHE A 360 -9.37 14.70 16.62
CA PHE A 360 -9.34 16.12 16.26
C PHE A 360 -10.61 16.85 16.66
N MET A 361 -11.80 16.33 16.32
CA MET A 361 -13.10 16.94 16.59
C MET A 361 -13.32 17.21 18.08
N VAL A 362 -12.88 16.30 18.96
CA VAL A 362 -13.04 16.45 20.42
C VAL A 362 -11.84 17.10 21.10
N GLY A 363 -10.82 17.53 20.35
CA GLY A 363 -9.60 18.12 20.90
C GLY A 363 -8.72 17.16 21.70
N ALA A 364 -8.84 15.85 21.41
CA ALA A 364 -7.99 14.82 22.02
C ALA A 364 -6.64 14.69 21.29
N GLU A 365 -5.67 14.05 21.92
CA GLU A 365 -4.38 13.76 21.30
C GLU A 365 -4.53 12.79 20.11
N MET A 366 -4.06 13.19 18.94
CA MET A 366 -4.00 12.33 17.76
C MET A 366 -2.67 11.55 17.74
N LYS A 367 -2.74 10.25 17.90
CA LYS A 367 -1.57 9.35 17.96
C LYS A 367 -0.79 9.24 16.64
N ASN A 368 -1.43 9.60 15.54
CA ASN A 368 -0.91 9.38 14.17
C ASN A 368 -0.58 10.68 13.45
N LEU A 369 -0.31 11.76 14.20
CA LEU A 369 0.17 13.02 13.65
C LEU A 369 1.51 12.84 12.95
N VAL A 370 1.70 13.61 11.88
CA VAL A 370 2.95 13.78 11.16
C VAL A 370 3.50 15.17 11.47
N HIS A 371 4.79 15.25 11.78
CA HIS A 371 5.50 16.47 12.15
C HIS A 371 6.64 16.76 11.18
#